data_872ca333429cffd4bf5bad3d55cc09cd
#
_entry.id   872ca333429cffd4bf5bad3d55cc09cd
#
_cell.length_a   1.000
_cell.length_b   1.000
_cell.length_c   1.000
_cell.angle_alpha   90.00
_cell.angle_beta   90.00
_cell.angle_gamma   90.00
#
_symmetry.space_group_name_H-M   'P 1'
#
loop_
_entity.id
_entity.type
_entity.pdbx_description
1 polymer ?
#
loop_
_entity_poly.entity_id
_entity_poly.type
_entity_poly.pdbx_seq_one_letter_code
_entity_poly.pdbx_strand_id
1 'polypeptide(L)'
;NSLEPIETNGTQTIQFESLTVDGFEMRNGFFSFAILPDGTFLIAEGRAELFGGVMGLMESSFTLDGEEMKLITTMEKMNGQDIADLIEELEVEVNGSFSGRIPLLNAGGKWDFERGFLQLDPSPNATLRYQSNGFLTRGIEEGSEEFERMKMTEMALENLKLDSLRITFEVDGAKRQVMGDIRGKSMIRKNTEVSLDYRPKIIAGLAEIFQKMNLNKVGL
;
A
#
# COMPACT_ATOMS: atom_id res chain seq x y z
N ASN A 1 39.92 13.13 -16.32
CA ASN A 1 39.61 11.71 -16.60
C ASN A 1 38.10 11.65 -16.75
N SER A 2 37.59 11.68 -18.01
CA SER A 2 36.20 11.32 -18.26
C SER A 2 36.11 9.79 -18.10
N LEU A 3 35.37 9.34 -17.12
CA LEU A 3 34.87 7.98 -17.14
C LEU A 3 34.01 7.87 -18.40
N GLU A 4 34.26 6.88 -19.23
CA GLU A 4 33.33 6.56 -20.33
C GLU A 4 31.94 6.36 -19.73
N PRO A 5 30.87 6.78 -20.43
CA PRO A 5 29.53 6.58 -19.90
C PRO A 5 29.33 5.08 -19.62
N ILE A 6 28.82 4.77 -18.42
CA ILE A 6 28.44 3.39 -18.08
C ILE A 6 27.23 3.06 -18.92
N GLU A 7 27.34 2.08 -19.80
CA GLU A 7 26.26 1.57 -20.62
C GLU A 7 26.20 0.04 -20.57
N THR A 8 25.04 -0.54 -20.81
CA THR A 8 24.90 -2.00 -20.96
C THR A 8 24.77 -2.38 -22.41
N ASN A 9 25.33 -3.54 -22.78
CA ASN A 9 25.11 -4.10 -24.11
C ASN A 9 23.72 -4.81 -24.12
N GLY A 10 22.67 -4.00 -24.38
CA GLY A 10 21.28 -4.45 -24.35
C GLY A 10 20.74 -4.61 -22.94
N THR A 11 19.57 -5.25 -22.83
CA THR A 11 18.89 -5.49 -21.55
C THR A 11 19.62 -6.57 -20.75
N GLN A 12 19.86 -6.26 -19.50
CA GLN A 12 20.43 -7.17 -18.51
C GLN A 12 19.33 -7.64 -17.57
N THR A 13 19.44 -8.85 -17.01
CA THR A 13 18.47 -9.36 -16.03
C THR A 13 19.23 -9.82 -14.79
N ILE A 14 18.79 -9.31 -13.64
CA ILE A 14 19.24 -9.79 -12.34
C ILE A 14 18.12 -10.66 -11.76
N GLN A 15 18.49 -11.85 -11.26
CA GLN A 15 17.59 -12.74 -10.55
C GLN A 15 18.07 -12.90 -9.10
N PHE A 16 17.14 -13.04 -8.17
CA PHE A 16 17.46 -13.27 -6.78
C PHE A 16 16.46 -14.25 -6.14
N GLU A 17 16.94 -15.06 -5.23
CA GLU A 17 16.10 -15.96 -4.43
C GLU A 17 15.45 -15.20 -3.28
N SER A 18 16.20 -14.32 -2.65
CA SER A 18 15.72 -13.43 -1.59
C SER A 18 16.44 -12.09 -1.67
N LEU A 19 15.69 -11.03 -1.45
CA LEU A 19 16.18 -9.65 -1.34
C LEU A 19 15.42 -8.94 -0.24
N THR A 20 16.12 -8.38 0.73
CA THR A 20 15.51 -7.58 1.79
C THR A 20 15.80 -6.10 1.56
N VAL A 21 14.75 -5.30 1.46
CA VAL A 21 14.83 -3.84 1.33
C VAL A 21 13.97 -3.23 2.43
N ASP A 22 14.56 -2.42 3.30
CA ASP A 22 13.88 -1.73 4.39
C ASP A 22 12.98 -2.63 5.27
N GLY A 23 13.43 -3.87 5.51
CA GLY A 23 12.68 -4.85 6.29
C GLY A 23 11.66 -5.67 5.49
N PHE A 24 11.41 -5.34 4.23
CA PHE A 24 10.54 -6.12 3.35
C PHE A 24 11.34 -7.21 2.64
N GLU A 25 11.00 -8.45 2.92
CA GLU A 25 11.60 -9.60 2.25
C GLU A 25 10.84 -9.92 0.96
N MET A 26 11.50 -9.72 -0.17
CA MET A 26 11.04 -10.13 -1.49
C MET A 26 11.72 -11.45 -1.86
N ARG A 27 10.98 -12.36 -2.47
CA ARG A 27 11.48 -13.68 -2.86
C ARG A 27 11.25 -13.98 -4.34
N ASN A 28 12.04 -14.92 -4.87
CA ASN A 28 11.88 -15.47 -6.22
C ASN A 28 11.72 -14.37 -7.27
N GLY A 29 12.58 -13.36 -7.20
CA GLY A 29 12.40 -12.16 -8.01
C GLY A 29 13.41 -12.03 -9.14
N PHE A 30 13.06 -11.16 -10.06
CA PHE A 30 13.96 -10.66 -11.09
C PHE A 30 13.64 -9.22 -11.45
N PHE A 31 14.59 -8.52 -12.02
CA PHE A 31 14.34 -7.30 -12.78
C PHE A 31 15.27 -7.20 -13.99
N SER A 32 14.73 -6.69 -15.08
CA SER A 32 15.41 -6.49 -16.34
C SER A 32 15.61 -5.00 -16.58
N PHE A 33 16.84 -4.60 -16.92
CA PHE A 33 17.21 -3.20 -17.06
C PHE A 33 18.23 -2.99 -18.18
N ALA A 34 18.33 -1.77 -18.62
CA ALA A 34 19.42 -1.29 -19.48
C ALA A 34 19.91 0.07 -18.99
N ILE A 35 21.19 0.34 -19.20
CA ILE A 35 21.78 1.67 -19.01
C ILE A 35 22.12 2.19 -20.41
N LEU A 36 21.52 3.32 -20.79
CA LEU A 36 21.70 3.93 -22.09
C LEU A 36 22.95 4.83 -22.10
N PRO A 37 23.52 5.14 -23.28
CA PRO A 37 24.73 5.99 -23.39
C PRO A 37 24.58 7.38 -22.80
N ASP A 38 23.37 7.89 -22.68
CA ASP A 38 23.07 9.20 -22.07
C ASP A 38 22.96 9.15 -20.52
N GLY A 39 23.23 7.98 -19.91
CA GLY A 39 23.11 7.79 -18.47
C GLY A 39 21.69 7.47 -17.98
N THR A 40 20.75 7.27 -18.92
CA THR A 40 19.39 6.84 -18.55
C THR A 40 19.39 5.38 -18.09
N PHE A 41 18.86 5.12 -16.92
CA PHE A 41 18.55 3.78 -16.42
C PHE A 41 17.12 3.43 -16.83
N LEU A 42 16.97 2.40 -17.62
CA LEU A 42 15.68 1.88 -18.08
C LEU A 42 15.38 0.57 -17.34
N ILE A 43 14.30 0.51 -16.61
CA ILE A 43 13.71 -0.74 -16.11
C ILE A 43 12.72 -1.20 -17.17
N ALA A 44 12.93 -2.35 -17.76
CA ALA A 44 12.00 -2.93 -18.73
C ALA A 44 10.83 -3.61 -18.00
N GLU A 45 11.15 -4.43 -17.02
CA GLU A 45 10.17 -5.11 -16.16
C GLU A 45 10.85 -5.63 -14.89
N GLY A 46 10.04 -5.90 -13.87
CA GLY A 46 10.49 -6.60 -12.68
C GLY A 46 9.34 -7.34 -12.01
N ARG A 47 9.66 -8.38 -11.27
CA ARG A 47 8.68 -9.17 -10.53
C ARG A 47 9.33 -9.81 -9.30
N ALA A 48 8.60 -9.85 -8.19
CA ALA A 48 9.01 -10.58 -6.99
C ALA A 48 7.77 -11.00 -6.19
N GLU A 49 7.92 -12.05 -5.40
CA GLU A 49 6.93 -12.42 -4.39
C GLU A 49 7.07 -11.51 -3.17
N LEU A 50 5.96 -10.97 -2.69
CA LEU A 50 5.87 -10.10 -1.51
C LEU A 50 4.49 -10.26 -0.88
N PHE A 51 4.39 -10.31 0.45
CA PHE A 51 3.13 -10.42 1.19
C PHE A 51 2.20 -11.52 0.66
N GLY A 52 2.73 -12.70 0.38
CA GLY A 52 1.96 -13.84 -0.13
C GLY A 52 1.40 -13.67 -1.54
N GLY A 53 1.63 -12.54 -2.18
CA GLY A 53 1.26 -12.22 -3.55
C GLY A 53 2.45 -11.88 -4.42
N VAL A 54 2.24 -11.10 -5.46
CA VAL A 54 3.26 -10.73 -6.43
C VAL A 54 3.31 -9.22 -6.62
N MET A 55 4.50 -8.64 -6.45
CA MET A 55 4.80 -7.27 -6.84
C MET A 55 5.45 -7.27 -8.23
N GLY A 56 4.96 -6.43 -9.11
CA GLY A 56 5.53 -6.17 -10.43
C GLY A 56 6.08 -4.74 -10.53
N LEU A 57 7.15 -4.57 -11.30
CA LEU A 57 7.62 -3.28 -11.77
C LEU A 57 7.28 -3.16 -13.25
N MET A 58 6.63 -2.09 -13.64
CA MET A 58 6.37 -1.77 -15.03
C MET A 58 7.54 -0.99 -15.60
N GLU A 59 7.60 -0.91 -16.92
CA GLU A 59 8.58 -0.08 -17.62
C GLU A 59 8.67 1.32 -17.00
N SER A 60 9.89 1.70 -16.66
CA SER A 60 10.21 2.97 -16.00
C SER A 60 11.61 3.42 -16.41
N SER A 61 11.82 4.72 -16.52
CA SER A 61 13.14 5.28 -16.83
C SER A 61 13.46 6.47 -15.94
N PHE A 62 14.74 6.61 -15.59
CA PHE A 62 15.26 7.75 -14.82
C PHE A 62 16.75 7.92 -15.13
N THR A 63 17.29 9.10 -14.88
CA THR A 63 18.74 9.35 -14.98
C THR A 63 19.42 9.02 -13.66
N LEU A 64 20.62 8.39 -13.72
CA LEU A 64 21.35 7.98 -12.53
C LEU A 64 21.81 9.18 -11.66
N ASP A 65 22.00 10.33 -12.27
CA ASP A 65 22.32 11.62 -11.64
C ASP A 65 21.08 12.50 -11.45
N GLY A 66 19.89 11.98 -11.80
CA GLY A 66 18.62 12.68 -11.69
C GLY A 66 18.16 12.83 -10.23
N GLU A 67 17.48 13.94 -9.97
CA GLU A 67 16.91 14.21 -8.65
C GLU A 67 15.63 13.40 -8.37
N GLU A 68 15.01 12.86 -9.42
CA GLU A 68 13.74 12.16 -9.33
C GLU A 68 13.78 10.79 -10.03
N MET A 69 13.22 9.80 -9.35
CA MET A 69 12.99 8.47 -9.89
C MET A 69 11.54 8.08 -9.67
N LYS A 70 10.86 7.68 -10.74
CA LYS A 70 9.49 7.19 -10.69
C LYS A 70 9.44 5.72 -11.04
N LEU A 71 8.87 4.92 -10.14
CA LEU A 71 8.62 3.50 -10.33
C LEU A 71 7.12 3.25 -10.36
N ILE A 72 6.65 2.49 -11.33
CA ILE A 72 5.26 2.07 -11.39
C ILE A 72 5.18 0.65 -10.88
N THR A 73 4.65 0.48 -9.65
CA THR A 73 4.47 -0.84 -9.06
C THR A 73 3.05 -1.35 -9.25
N THR A 74 2.94 -2.63 -9.58
CA THR A 74 1.68 -3.37 -9.56
C THR A 74 1.72 -4.40 -8.43
N MET A 75 0.57 -4.70 -7.88
CA MET A 75 0.40 -5.66 -6.79
C MET A 75 -0.73 -6.61 -7.16
N GLU A 76 -0.46 -7.92 -7.04
CA GLU A 76 -1.42 -8.96 -7.39
C GLU A 76 -1.56 -9.94 -6.23
N LYS A 77 -2.78 -10.11 -5.73
CA LYS A 77 -3.15 -11.07 -4.68
C LYS A 77 -2.34 -10.96 -3.39
N MET A 78 -1.95 -9.74 -3.01
CA MET A 78 -1.26 -9.49 -1.75
C MET A 78 -2.15 -9.89 -0.57
N ASN A 79 -1.60 -10.56 0.42
CA ASN A 79 -2.33 -10.93 1.64
C ASN A 79 -2.75 -9.66 2.40
N GLY A 80 -4.04 -9.57 2.74
CA GLY A 80 -4.59 -8.39 3.41
C GLY A 80 -4.07 -8.20 4.83
N GLN A 81 -3.80 -9.30 5.56
CA GLN A 81 -3.24 -9.20 6.91
C GLN A 81 -1.80 -8.67 6.88
N ASP A 82 -0.97 -9.18 5.97
CA ASP A 82 0.42 -8.71 5.85
C ASP A 82 0.48 -7.21 5.51
N ILE A 83 -0.49 -6.70 4.73
CA ILE A 83 -0.63 -5.26 4.47
C ILE A 83 -1.10 -4.51 5.71
N ALA A 84 -2.07 -5.04 6.45
CA ALA A 84 -2.59 -4.42 7.66
C ALA A 84 -1.53 -4.33 8.76
N ASP A 85 -0.69 -5.36 8.89
CA ASP A 85 0.39 -5.43 9.88
C ASP A 85 1.50 -4.38 9.66
N LEU A 86 1.53 -3.75 8.49
CA LEU A 86 2.41 -2.60 8.25
C LEU A 86 2.03 -1.36 9.07
N ILE A 87 0.80 -1.31 9.56
CA ILE A 87 0.28 -0.20 10.35
C ILE A 87 0.21 -0.65 11.80
N GLU A 88 1.33 -0.49 12.52
CA GLU A 88 1.50 -1.00 13.89
C GLU A 88 0.41 -0.56 14.90
N GLU A 89 -0.22 0.60 14.65
CA GLU A 89 -1.25 1.16 15.53
C GLU A 89 -2.67 0.68 15.20
N LEU A 90 -2.83 -0.08 14.11
CA LEU A 90 -4.12 -0.49 13.63
C LEU A 90 -4.40 -1.95 14.05
N GLU A 91 -5.11 -2.13 15.15
CA GLU A 91 -5.58 -3.45 15.61
C GLU A 91 -6.71 -3.95 14.67
N VAL A 92 -6.35 -4.37 13.46
CA VAL A 92 -7.28 -4.86 12.46
C VAL A 92 -6.87 -6.25 11.96
N GLU A 93 -7.86 -7.14 11.86
CA GLU A 93 -7.70 -8.43 11.18
C GLU A 93 -8.39 -8.34 9.81
N VAL A 94 -7.65 -8.67 8.75
CA VAL A 94 -8.15 -8.66 7.39
C VAL A 94 -7.95 -10.02 6.74
N ASN A 95 -9.05 -10.66 6.36
CA ASN A 95 -9.02 -11.87 5.56
C ASN A 95 -9.45 -11.53 4.14
N GLY A 96 -8.54 -11.72 3.18
CA GLY A 96 -8.73 -11.43 1.77
C GLY A 96 -7.42 -11.07 1.11
N SER A 97 -7.41 -11.03 -0.20
CA SER A 97 -6.26 -10.59 -0.99
C SER A 97 -6.56 -9.26 -1.68
N PHE A 98 -5.50 -8.52 -1.97
CA PHE A 98 -5.58 -7.21 -2.58
C PHE A 98 -4.74 -7.14 -3.84
N SER A 99 -5.30 -6.50 -4.85
CA SER A 99 -4.60 -6.18 -6.08
C SER A 99 -4.69 -4.68 -6.36
N GLY A 100 -3.70 -4.13 -7.05
CA GLY A 100 -3.70 -2.71 -7.37
C GLY A 100 -2.43 -2.20 -8.00
N ARG A 101 -2.28 -0.89 -7.93
CA ARG A 101 -1.14 -0.17 -8.49
C ARG A 101 -0.82 1.04 -7.63
N ILE A 102 0.44 1.17 -7.26
CA ILE A 102 0.95 2.32 -6.50
C ILE A 102 2.20 2.83 -7.20
N PRO A 103 2.13 3.95 -7.93
CA PRO A 103 3.33 4.60 -8.42
C PRO A 103 4.12 5.19 -7.27
N LEU A 104 5.42 4.87 -7.20
CA LEU A 104 6.37 5.37 -6.21
C LEU A 104 7.23 6.46 -6.84
N LEU A 105 7.47 7.50 -6.10
CA LEU A 105 8.34 8.61 -6.46
C LEU A 105 9.48 8.68 -5.45
N ASN A 106 10.71 8.74 -5.94
CA ASN A 106 11.87 9.11 -5.11
C ASN A 106 12.35 10.48 -5.57
N ALA A 107 12.36 11.46 -4.68
CA ALA A 107 12.85 12.79 -4.95
C ALA A 107 13.87 13.19 -3.86
N GLY A 108 15.12 13.44 -4.27
CA GLY A 108 16.20 13.78 -3.34
C GLY A 108 16.44 12.70 -2.28
N GLY A 109 16.28 11.41 -2.62
CA GLY A 109 16.45 10.27 -1.73
C GLY A 109 15.30 10.06 -0.74
N LYS A 110 14.14 10.69 -0.97
CA LYS A 110 12.91 10.48 -0.18
C LYS A 110 11.86 9.81 -1.02
N TRP A 111 11.36 8.71 -0.50
CA TRP A 111 10.25 7.99 -1.12
C TRP A 111 8.91 8.63 -0.78
N ASP A 112 8.05 8.68 -1.78
CA ASP A 112 6.68 9.15 -1.71
C ASP A 112 5.83 8.33 -2.69
N PHE A 113 4.53 8.56 -2.72
CA PHE A 113 3.62 7.92 -3.67
C PHE A 113 2.89 8.94 -4.52
N GLU A 114 2.49 8.51 -5.70
CA GLU A 114 1.53 9.22 -6.53
C GLU A 114 0.13 8.58 -6.43
N ARG A 115 -0.79 9.06 -7.25
CA ARG A 115 -2.16 8.53 -7.29
C ARG A 115 -2.16 7.04 -7.63
N GLY A 116 -2.69 6.24 -6.72
CA GLY A 116 -2.74 4.79 -6.83
C GLY A 116 -3.91 4.19 -6.07
N PHE A 117 -3.99 2.87 -6.07
CA PHE A 117 -4.99 2.16 -5.29
C PHE A 117 -4.57 0.73 -4.97
N LEU A 118 -5.15 0.20 -3.90
CA LEU A 118 -5.28 -1.22 -3.59
C LEU A 118 -6.75 -1.55 -3.46
N GLN A 119 -7.19 -2.66 -4.00
CA GLN A 119 -8.57 -3.09 -3.96
C GLN A 119 -8.65 -4.56 -3.57
N LEU A 120 -9.59 -4.88 -2.69
CA LEU A 120 -9.93 -6.25 -2.34
C LEU A 120 -10.31 -7.04 -3.59
N ASP A 121 -9.66 -8.18 -3.77
CA ASP A 121 -10.04 -9.13 -4.82
C ASP A 121 -11.39 -9.78 -4.45
N PRO A 122 -12.24 -10.09 -5.42
CA PRO A 122 -13.52 -10.73 -5.17
C PRO A 122 -13.36 -12.03 -4.38
N SER A 123 -13.95 -12.11 -3.19
CA SER A 123 -13.93 -13.29 -2.34
C SER A 123 -15.19 -13.37 -1.49
N PRO A 124 -15.92 -14.52 -1.48
CA PRO A 124 -17.10 -14.67 -0.64
C PRO A 124 -16.79 -14.77 0.86
N ASN A 125 -15.52 -14.97 1.20
CA ASN A 125 -15.07 -15.16 2.58
C ASN A 125 -14.23 -13.97 3.10
N ALA A 126 -14.20 -12.85 2.37
CA ALA A 126 -13.47 -11.67 2.81
C ALA A 126 -14.13 -11.08 4.06
N THR A 127 -13.30 -10.79 5.05
CA THR A 127 -13.75 -10.21 6.32
C THR A 127 -12.78 -9.16 6.82
N LEU A 128 -13.32 -8.21 7.58
CA LEU A 128 -12.56 -7.24 8.34
C LEU A 128 -13.06 -7.27 9.79
N ARG A 129 -12.14 -7.28 10.74
CA ARG A 129 -12.41 -7.12 12.16
C ARG A 129 -11.56 -6.00 12.71
N TYR A 130 -12.19 -4.99 13.24
CA TYR A 130 -11.54 -3.85 13.86
C TYR A 130 -12.10 -3.60 15.25
N GLN A 131 -11.23 -3.66 16.24
CA GLN A 131 -11.60 -3.34 17.63
C GLN A 131 -11.30 -1.86 17.88
N SER A 132 -12.31 -1.02 17.63
CA SER A 132 -12.13 0.44 17.72
C SER A 132 -11.97 0.95 19.15
N ASN A 133 -12.44 0.19 20.18
CA ASN A 133 -12.39 0.55 21.59
C ASN A 133 -12.87 2.00 21.87
N GLY A 134 -13.92 2.43 21.17
CA GLY A 134 -14.45 3.78 21.31
C GLY A 134 -13.68 4.85 20.54
N PHE A 135 -12.83 4.47 19.58
CA PHE A 135 -12.03 5.43 18.81
C PHE A 135 -12.89 6.35 17.95
N LEU A 136 -13.93 5.80 17.27
CA LEU A 136 -14.82 6.59 16.42
C LEU A 136 -15.82 7.44 17.20
N THR A 137 -16.14 7.06 18.43
CA THR A 137 -17.06 7.78 19.32
C THR A 137 -16.35 8.78 20.22
N ARG A 138 -15.02 8.78 20.27
CA ARG A 138 -14.22 9.65 21.14
C ARG A 138 -14.44 11.13 20.83
N GLY A 139 -14.86 11.89 21.84
CA GLY A 139 -15.08 13.33 21.74
C GLY A 139 -16.43 13.74 21.12
N ILE A 140 -17.31 12.76 20.84
CA ILE A 140 -18.68 13.00 20.42
C ILE A 140 -19.57 12.93 21.67
N GLU A 141 -20.55 13.84 21.76
CA GLU A 141 -21.50 13.90 22.88
C GLU A 141 -22.34 12.62 22.94
N GLU A 142 -22.28 11.93 24.08
CA GLU A 142 -23.00 10.68 24.31
C GLU A 142 -24.52 10.89 24.21
N GLY A 143 -25.21 10.03 23.44
CA GLY A 143 -26.64 10.12 23.19
C GLY A 143 -27.02 11.05 22.03
N SER A 144 -26.07 11.73 21.38
CA SER A 144 -26.31 12.44 20.12
C SER A 144 -26.55 11.47 18.96
N GLU A 145 -27.24 11.92 17.91
CA GLU A 145 -27.44 11.11 16.71
C GLU A 145 -26.10 10.71 16.06
N GLU A 146 -25.10 11.58 16.13
CA GLU A 146 -23.76 11.32 15.63
C GLU A 146 -23.06 10.23 16.43
N PHE A 147 -23.16 10.28 17.77
CA PHE A 147 -22.62 9.25 18.66
C PHE A 147 -23.22 7.88 18.36
N GLU A 148 -24.55 7.78 18.27
CA GLU A 148 -25.24 6.52 17.98
C GLU A 148 -24.83 5.96 16.59
N ARG A 149 -24.71 6.82 15.61
CA ARG A 149 -24.24 6.43 14.26
C ARG A 149 -22.81 5.90 14.29
N MET A 150 -21.88 6.60 14.96
CA MET A 150 -20.49 6.16 15.07
C MET A 150 -20.36 4.88 15.86
N LYS A 151 -21.14 4.73 16.94
CA LYS A 151 -21.21 3.52 17.73
C LYS A 151 -21.71 2.32 16.92
N MET A 152 -22.72 2.51 16.10
CA MET A 152 -23.18 1.46 15.17
C MET A 152 -22.11 1.10 14.14
N THR A 153 -21.35 2.08 13.66
CA THR A 153 -20.23 1.86 12.74
C THR A 153 -19.12 1.03 13.43
N GLU A 154 -18.75 1.37 14.66
CA GLU A 154 -17.80 0.58 15.44
C GLU A 154 -18.26 -0.88 15.62
N MET A 155 -19.50 -1.07 16.04
CA MET A 155 -20.07 -2.42 16.19
C MET A 155 -20.10 -3.20 14.87
N ALA A 156 -20.34 -2.53 13.75
CA ALA A 156 -20.32 -3.17 12.44
C ALA A 156 -18.91 -3.57 12.02
N LEU A 157 -17.90 -2.77 12.32
CA LEU A 157 -16.49 -3.04 12.01
C LEU A 157 -15.89 -4.17 12.85
N GLU A 158 -16.46 -4.49 14.03
CA GLU A 158 -15.99 -5.60 14.88
C GLU A 158 -16.07 -6.97 14.17
N ASN A 159 -16.99 -7.13 13.21
CA ASN A 159 -17.13 -8.38 12.49
C ASN A 159 -17.83 -8.15 11.14
N LEU A 160 -17.13 -7.48 10.23
CA LEU A 160 -17.66 -7.09 8.92
C LEU A 160 -17.34 -8.15 7.87
N LYS A 161 -18.35 -8.70 7.22
CA LYS A 161 -18.19 -9.43 5.96
C LYS A 161 -18.07 -8.41 4.84
N LEU A 162 -16.93 -8.41 4.16
CA LEU A 162 -16.62 -7.44 3.12
C LEU A 162 -17.31 -7.79 1.79
N ASP A 163 -18.01 -6.84 1.23
CA ASP A 163 -18.44 -6.85 -0.17
C ASP A 163 -17.38 -6.18 -1.06
N SER A 164 -16.77 -5.09 -0.56
CA SER A 164 -15.63 -4.41 -1.18
C SER A 164 -14.81 -3.65 -0.16
N LEU A 165 -13.51 -3.55 -0.42
CA LEU A 165 -12.60 -2.64 0.27
C LEU A 165 -11.63 -2.07 -0.76
N ARG A 166 -11.57 -0.75 -0.84
CA ARG A 166 -10.62 -0.04 -1.70
C ARG A 166 -9.87 0.99 -0.88
N ILE A 167 -8.57 0.98 -1.01
CA ILE A 167 -7.66 1.99 -0.46
C ILE A 167 -7.18 2.82 -1.64
N THR A 168 -7.41 4.12 -1.60
CA THR A 168 -7.00 5.05 -2.66
C THR A 168 -5.93 5.99 -2.12
N PHE A 169 -4.83 6.07 -2.83
CA PHE A 169 -3.74 7.01 -2.59
C PHE A 169 -4.00 8.25 -3.45
N GLU A 170 -4.15 9.39 -2.82
CA GLU A 170 -4.48 10.64 -3.50
C GLU A 170 -3.38 11.69 -3.28
N VAL A 171 -3.17 12.49 -4.31
CA VAL A 171 -2.20 13.58 -4.32
C VAL A 171 -2.94 14.85 -4.72
N ASP A 172 -2.95 15.83 -3.81
CA ASP A 172 -3.50 17.17 -4.04
C ASP A 172 -2.40 18.19 -3.72
N GLY A 173 -1.67 18.59 -4.76
CA GLY A 173 -0.47 19.42 -4.62
C GLY A 173 0.59 18.72 -3.75
N ALA A 174 0.96 19.34 -2.65
CA ALA A 174 1.89 18.77 -1.67
C ALA A 174 1.23 17.85 -0.63
N LYS A 175 -0.10 17.74 -0.64
CA LYS A 175 -0.83 16.91 0.33
C LYS A 175 -0.96 15.48 -0.17
N ARG A 176 -0.61 14.55 0.70
CA ARG A 176 -0.79 13.12 0.52
C ARG A 176 -1.95 12.66 1.39
N GLN A 177 -2.90 11.95 0.80
CA GLN A 177 -4.06 11.43 1.50
C GLN A 177 -4.27 9.97 1.14
N VAL A 178 -4.66 9.20 2.14
CA VAL A 178 -5.07 7.81 1.94
C VAL A 178 -6.52 7.69 2.39
N MET A 179 -7.38 7.25 1.49
CA MET A 179 -8.82 7.12 1.69
C MET A 179 -9.22 5.66 1.63
N GLY A 180 -10.03 5.22 2.58
CA GLY A 180 -10.71 3.94 2.52
C GLY A 180 -12.11 4.09 1.90
N ASP A 181 -12.57 3.08 1.17
CA ASP A 181 -13.99 2.87 0.80
C ASP A 181 -14.32 1.44 1.19
N ILE A 182 -15.06 1.29 2.28
CA ILE A 182 -15.35 0.01 2.93
C ILE A 182 -16.84 -0.25 2.80
N ARG A 183 -17.21 -1.36 2.17
CA ARG A 183 -18.60 -1.82 2.07
C ARG A 183 -18.71 -3.25 2.49
N GLY A 184 -19.77 -3.52 3.21
CA GLY A 184 -20.01 -4.87 3.68
C GLY A 184 -21.24 -4.97 4.57
N LYS A 185 -21.38 -6.13 5.19
CA LYS A 185 -22.50 -6.45 6.06
C LYS A 185 -22.01 -7.04 7.36
N SER A 186 -22.61 -6.63 8.45
CA SER A 186 -22.32 -7.15 9.78
C SER A 186 -23.57 -7.53 10.53
N MET A 187 -23.48 -8.57 11.33
CA MET A 187 -24.52 -8.97 12.30
C MET A 187 -24.22 -8.33 13.65
N ILE A 188 -24.85 -7.20 13.92
CA ILE A 188 -24.63 -6.44 15.18
C ILE A 188 -25.33 -7.12 16.36
N ARG A 189 -26.44 -7.80 16.14
CA ARG A 189 -27.21 -8.57 17.15
C ARG A 189 -27.71 -9.86 16.52
N LYS A 190 -28.18 -10.80 17.35
CA LYS A 190 -28.61 -12.15 16.90
C LYS A 190 -29.48 -12.20 15.63
N ASN A 191 -30.16 -11.10 15.26
CA ASN A 191 -31.05 -11.05 14.10
C ASN A 191 -31.02 -9.67 13.37
N THR A 192 -30.02 -8.84 13.60
CA THR A 192 -29.94 -7.51 12.96
C THR A 192 -28.71 -7.45 12.08
N GLU A 193 -28.93 -7.60 10.77
CA GLU A 193 -27.93 -7.35 9.74
C GLU A 193 -27.88 -5.83 9.47
N VAL A 194 -26.70 -5.27 9.46
CA VAL A 194 -26.44 -3.86 9.11
C VAL A 194 -25.53 -3.83 7.90
N SER A 195 -25.93 -3.08 6.88
CA SER A 195 -25.06 -2.76 5.74
C SER A 195 -24.22 -1.53 6.09
N LEU A 196 -22.91 -1.62 5.89
CA LEU A 196 -21.96 -0.54 6.11
C LEU A 196 -21.47 0.00 4.75
N ASP A 197 -21.52 1.33 4.60
CA ASP A 197 -20.77 2.09 3.59
C ASP A 197 -19.99 3.16 4.35
N TYR A 198 -18.69 2.93 4.54
CA TYR A 198 -17.85 3.77 5.38
C TYR A 198 -16.59 4.22 4.64
N ARG A 199 -16.30 5.52 4.69
CA ARG A 199 -15.19 6.14 3.97
C ARG A 199 -14.25 6.87 4.92
N PRO A 200 -13.42 6.12 5.65
CA PRO A 200 -12.44 6.74 6.52
C PRO A 200 -11.34 7.42 5.72
N LYS A 201 -10.87 8.54 6.27
CA LYS A 201 -9.58 9.11 5.91
C LYS A 201 -8.52 8.41 6.76
N ILE A 202 -7.65 7.65 6.12
CA ILE A 202 -6.56 6.94 6.80
C ILE A 202 -5.39 7.91 6.94
N ILE A 203 -5.28 8.56 8.11
CA ILE A 203 -4.41 9.74 8.26
C ILE A 203 -2.96 9.39 8.59
N ALA A 204 -2.69 8.32 9.34
CA ALA A 204 -1.39 8.15 9.96
C ALA A 204 -0.54 7.00 9.37
N GLY A 205 -1.03 5.79 9.39
CA GLY A 205 -0.18 4.61 9.26
C GLY A 205 0.57 4.45 7.93
N LEU A 206 -0.07 4.68 6.79
CA LEU A 206 0.58 4.46 5.48
C LEU A 206 1.59 5.57 5.13
N ALA A 207 1.34 6.82 5.54
CA ALA A 207 2.34 7.88 5.41
C ALA A 207 3.58 7.60 6.26
N GLU A 208 3.42 6.97 7.42
CA GLU A 208 4.52 6.57 8.30
C GLU A 208 5.35 5.42 7.72
N ILE A 209 4.75 4.48 6.97
CA ILE A 209 5.50 3.45 6.26
C ILE A 209 6.50 4.10 5.30
N PHE A 210 6.04 5.05 4.49
CA PHE A 210 6.93 5.80 3.59
C PHE A 210 7.95 6.63 4.34
N GLN A 211 7.61 7.17 5.52
CA GLN A 211 8.58 7.86 6.38
C GLN A 211 9.60 6.91 6.99
N LYS A 212 9.21 5.71 7.42
CA LYS A 212 10.13 4.67 7.90
C LYS A 212 11.09 4.22 6.80
N MET A 213 10.61 4.04 5.57
CA MET A 213 11.47 3.78 4.40
C MET A 213 12.50 4.90 4.16
N ASN A 214 12.18 6.15 4.55
CA ASN A 214 13.08 7.29 4.42
C ASN A 214 14.05 7.46 5.58
N LEU A 215 13.79 6.86 6.75
CA LEU A 215 14.65 6.99 7.95
C LEU A 215 15.78 5.97 7.96
N ASN A 216 15.64 4.85 7.28
CA ASN A 216 16.65 3.81 7.16
C ASN A 216 17.67 4.14 6.06
N LYS A 217 18.22 5.35 6.04
CA LYS A 217 19.44 5.61 5.28
C LYS A 217 20.52 4.73 5.85
N VAL A 218 20.80 3.63 5.19
CA VAL A 218 22.01 2.87 5.39
C VAL A 218 23.15 3.84 5.13
N GLY A 219 23.87 4.23 6.18
CA GLY A 219 25.13 4.92 6.05
C GLY A 219 26.07 3.95 5.31
N LEU A 220 26.38 4.29 4.06
CA LEU A 220 27.55 3.81 3.34
C LEU A 220 28.76 4.62 3.79
#